data_eae1dd26ce1d9ba5cf2f13cf0ad4f69a
#
_entry.id   eae1dd26ce1d9ba5cf2f13cf0ad4f69a
#
_cell.length_a   1.000
_cell.length_b   1.000
_cell.length_c   1.000
_cell.angle_alpha   90.00
_cell.angle_beta   90.00
_cell.angle_gamma   90.00
#
_symmetry.space_group_name_H-M   'P 1'
#
loop_
_entity.id
_entity.type
_entity.pdbx_description
1 polymer ?
#
loop_
_entity_poly.entity_id
_entity_poly.type
_entity_poly.pdbx_seq_one_letter_code
_entity_poly.pdbx_strand_id
1 'polypeptide(L)'
;MNGQGRLLTHFLKNADKLVIPVYQRNYDWKEEHCKKLYSDLVKTIRDNKRWHFFGGIVSVSDPMGSSSDYLVIDGQQRITTVSLLLLAIANLIKDGLVTPNDPNLYDVITKKYLVDEINPKQRKMKLKPIKGDQDAYDRLWGDPSEYNFSSRITQNYLFFYNQIQREDISVDQLFTAVEKLQIIDITLTPPDDDPQLV
;
A
#
# COMPACT_ATOMS: atom_id res chain seq x y z
N MET A 1 -21.99 -11.18 -1.69
CA MET A 1 -20.93 -10.38 -2.33
C MET A 1 -21.46 -8.99 -2.62
N ASN A 2 -20.82 -7.96 -2.13
CA ASN A 2 -21.19 -6.56 -2.36
C ASN A 2 -19.95 -5.79 -2.88
N GLY A 3 -20.08 -5.17 -4.04
CA GLY A 3 -19.00 -4.41 -4.67
C GLY A 3 -19.36 -2.93 -4.76
N GLN A 4 -18.44 -2.05 -4.33
CA GLN A 4 -18.64 -0.60 -4.41
C GLN A 4 -17.35 0.12 -4.82
N GLY A 5 -17.54 1.21 -5.61
CA GLY A 5 -16.43 2.11 -5.92
C GLY A 5 -16.04 2.93 -4.69
N ARG A 6 -14.77 2.92 -4.33
CA ARG A 6 -14.23 3.79 -3.27
C ARG A 6 -12.80 4.20 -3.55
N LEU A 7 -12.30 5.20 -2.82
CA LEU A 7 -10.89 5.55 -2.84
C LEU A 7 -10.07 4.49 -2.11
N LEU A 8 -8.91 4.13 -2.69
CA LEU A 8 -7.99 3.18 -2.09
C LEU A 8 -7.54 3.64 -0.69
N THR A 9 -7.32 4.94 -0.51
CA THR A 9 -6.94 5.50 0.78
C THR A 9 -8.01 5.32 1.85
N HIS A 10 -9.30 5.34 1.49
CA HIS A 10 -10.38 5.01 2.44
C HIS A 10 -10.33 3.54 2.86
N PHE A 11 -10.05 2.64 1.92
CA PHE A 11 -9.89 1.22 2.21
C PHE A 11 -8.70 0.97 3.16
N LEU A 12 -7.52 1.53 2.85
CA LEU A 12 -6.31 1.38 3.66
C LEU A 12 -6.45 2.01 5.05
N LYS A 13 -7.09 3.17 5.14
CA LYS A 13 -7.29 3.87 6.42
C LYS A 13 -8.17 3.08 7.38
N ASN A 14 -9.24 2.48 6.87
CA ASN A 14 -10.23 1.79 7.68
C ASN A 14 -9.82 0.36 8.08
N ALA A 15 -8.78 -0.18 7.45
CA ALA A 15 -8.22 -1.47 7.84
C ALA A 15 -7.31 -1.32 9.06
N ASP A 16 -7.48 -2.19 10.06
CA ASP A 16 -6.52 -2.38 11.14
C ASP A 16 -5.36 -3.25 10.62
N LYS A 17 -5.69 -4.34 9.92
CA LYS A 17 -4.72 -5.20 9.22
C LYS A 17 -5.22 -5.60 7.83
N LEU A 18 -4.27 -5.75 6.93
CA LEU A 18 -4.44 -6.27 5.59
C LEU A 18 -3.60 -7.53 5.48
N VAL A 19 -4.25 -8.67 5.72
CA VAL A 19 -3.58 -9.97 5.78
C VAL A 19 -3.63 -10.64 4.42
N ILE A 20 -2.47 -10.97 3.85
CA ILE A 20 -2.38 -11.77 2.64
C ILE A 20 -2.31 -13.25 3.06
N PRO A 21 -3.29 -14.09 2.65
CA PRO A 21 -3.35 -15.48 3.07
C PRO A 21 -2.15 -16.29 2.58
N VAL A 22 -1.77 -17.31 3.34
CA VAL A 22 -0.60 -18.16 3.06
C VAL A 22 -0.69 -18.98 1.75
N TYR A 23 -1.89 -19.18 1.22
CA TYR A 23 -2.12 -19.87 -0.06
C TYR A 23 -2.00 -18.94 -1.27
N GLN A 24 -1.87 -17.64 -1.05
CA GLN A 24 -1.61 -16.68 -2.12
C GLN A 24 -0.14 -16.75 -2.56
N ARG A 25 0.12 -16.32 -3.80
CA ARG A 25 1.50 -16.24 -4.32
C ARG A 25 2.28 -15.13 -3.64
N ASN A 26 3.61 -15.23 -3.65
CA ASN A 26 4.52 -14.16 -3.27
C ASN A 26 4.27 -12.89 -4.10
N TYR A 27 4.75 -11.77 -3.59
CA TYR A 27 4.78 -10.53 -4.34
C TYR A 27 5.68 -10.68 -5.57
N ASP A 28 5.09 -10.51 -6.77
CA ASP A 28 5.75 -10.82 -8.03
C ASP A 28 5.68 -9.68 -9.07
N TRP A 29 5.10 -8.53 -8.70
CA TRP A 29 5.15 -7.38 -9.58
C TRP A 29 6.60 -6.98 -9.83
N LYS A 30 6.90 -6.77 -11.13
CA LYS A 30 8.20 -6.32 -11.59
C LYS A 30 8.24 -4.80 -11.62
N GLU A 31 9.44 -4.26 -11.78
CA GLU A 31 9.67 -2.82 -11.88
C GLU A 31 8.80 -2.14 -12.96
N GLU A 32 8.52 -2.82 -14.08
CA GLU A 32 7.63 -2.31 -15.13
C GLU A 32 6.21 -1.97 -14.63
N HIS A 33 5.67 -2.75 -13.70
CA HIS A 33 4.36 -2.47 -13.09
C HIS A 33 4.44 -1.24 -12.18
N CYS A 34 5.54 -1.10 -11.44
CA CYS A 34 5.80 0.06 -10.61
C CYS A 34 6.00 1.33 -11.45
N LYS A 35 6.73 1.23 -12.57
CA LYS A 35 6.89 2.32 -13.55
C LYS A 35 5.54 2.77 -14.11
N LYS A 36 4.70 1.80 -14.47
CA LYS A 36 3.36 2.10 -14.97
C LYS A 36 2.52 2.84 -13.93
N LEU A 37 2.43 2.32 -12.71
CA LEU A 37 1.71 2.99 -11.63
C LEU A 37 2.24 4.41 -11.41
N TYR A 38 3.55 4.57 -11.29
CA TYR A 38 4.17 5.87 -11.06
C TYR A 38 3.85 6.87 -12.20
N SER A 39 3.98 6.43 -13.45
CA SER A 39 3.60 7.24 -14.63
C SER A 39 2.13 7.64 -14.62
N ASP A 40 1.23 6.73 -14.22
CA ASP A 40 -0.20 7.00 -14.14
C ASP A 40 -0.51 8.03 -13.03
N LEU A 41 0.20 7.97 -11.89
CA LEU A 41 0.09 8.96 -10.81
C LEU A 41 0.57 10.35 -11.28
N VAL A 42 1.74 10.43 -11.92
CA VAL A 42 2.27 11.69 -12.47
C VAL A 42 1.30 12.29 -13.48
N LYS A 43 0.75 11.49 -14.41
CA LYS A 43 -0.27 11.93 -15.38
C LYS A 43 -1.55 12.39 -14.68
N THR A 44 -1.95 11.74 -13.59
CA THR A 44 -3.14 12.13 -12.82
C THR A 44 -3.02 13.56 -12.28
N ILE A 45 -1.81 13.96 -11.86
CA ILE A 45 -1.54 15.33 -11.40
C ILE A 45 -1.40 16.30 -12.58
N ARG A 46 -0.57 15.98 -13.58
CA ARG A 46 -0.29 16.86 -14.74
C ARG A 46 -1.54 17.17 -15.54
N ASP A 47 -2.39 16.16 -15.73
CA ASP A 47 -3.66 16.29 -16.48
C ASP A 47 -4.84 16.75 -15.59
N ASN A 48 -4.59 17.05 -14.32
CA ASN A 48 -5.59 17.44 -13.31
C ASN A 48 -6.81 16.49 -13.28
N LYS A 49 -6.54 15.17 -13.35
CA LYS A 49 -7.62 14.17 -13.32
C LYS A 49 -8.27 14.14 -11.94
N ARG A 50 -9.58 13.90 -11.93
CA ARG A 50 -10.36 13.81 -10.70
C ARG A 50 -10.06 12.52 -9.93
N TRP A 51 -9.85 11.42 -10.66
CA TRP A 51 -9.56 10.08 -10.12
C TRP A 51 -8.83 9.23 -11.16
N HIS A 52 -8.22 8.14 -10.72
CA HIS A 52 -7.60 7.12 -11.55
C HIS A 52 -8.05 5.74 -11.08
N PHE A 53 -8.63 4.95 -11.98
CA PHE A 53 -9.06 3.60 -11.66
C PHE A 53 -7.86 2.65 -11.54
N PHE A 54 -7.72 2.03 -10.37
CA PHE A 54 -6.57 1.19 -10.03
C PHE A 54 -6.89 -0.31 -10.06
N GLY A 55 -8.15 -0.71 -10.16
CA GLY A 55 -8.59 -2.10 -10.25
C GLY A 55 -9.49 -2.55 -9.11
N GLY A 56 -9.74 -3.86 -9.02
CA GLY A 56 -10.53 -4.46 -7.96
C GLY A 56 -9.68 -4.91 -6.77
N ILE A 57 -10.28 -4.90 -5.59
CA ILE A 57 -9.77 -5.57 -4.38
C ILE A 57 -10.90 -6.43 -3.85
N VAL A 58 -10.60 -7.71 -3.62
CA VAL A 58 -11.54 -8.65 -3.00
C VAL A 58 -11.01 -9.01 -1.62
N SER A 59 -11.83 -8.83 -0.61
CA SER A 59 -11.45 -9.12 0.78
C SER A 59 -12.59 -9.81 1.55
N VAL A 60 -12.20 -10.50 2.61
CA VAL A 60 -13.11 -11.00 3.64
C VAL A 60 -12.86 -10.18 4.90
N SER A 61 -13.91 -9.57 5.44
CA SER A 61 -13.87 -8.93 6.76
C SER A 61 -13.98 -9.99 7.86
N ASP A 62 -13.51 -9.65 9.07
CA ASP A 62 -13.70 -10.52 10.24
C ASP A 62 -15.19 -10.80 10.44
N PRO A 63 -15.64 -12.09 10.37
CA PRO A 63 -17.04 -12.46 10.51
C PRO A 63 -17.63 -12.09 11.87
N MET A 64 -16.81 -11.93 12.89
CA MET A 64 -17.26 -11.56 14.24
C MET A 64 -17.35 -10.05 14.44
N GLY A 65 -16.87 -9.24 13.48
CA GLY A 65 -16.87 -7.77 13.58
C GLY A 65 -16.07 -7.23 14.76
N SER A 66 -15.18 -8.06 15.33
CA SER A 66 -14.36 -7.70 16.50
C SER A 66 -13.13 -6.87 16.15
N SER A 67 -12.73 -6.88 14.87
CA SER A 67 -11.63 -6.09 14.34
C SER A 67 -11.95 -5.64 12.91
N SER A 68 -11.26 -4.58 12.45
CA SER A 68 -11.27 -4.18 11.05
C SER A 68 -10.12 -4.84 10.27
N ASP A 69 -9.86 -6.12 10.56
CA ASP A 69 -8.90 -6.93 9.82
C ASP A 69 -9.52 -7.43 8.51
N TYR A 70 -8.80 -7.27 7.41
CA TYR A 70 -9.22 -7.75 6.09
C TYR A 70 -8.29 -8.85 5.60
N LEU A 71 -8.85 -10.01 5.26
CA LEU A 71 -8.16 -11.06 4.55
C LEU A 71 -8.25 -10.76 3.04
N VAL A 72 -7.13 -10.43 2.40
CA VAL A 72 -7.09 -10.00 1.00
C VAL A 72 -7.07 -11.22 0.08
N ILE A 73 -8.17 -11.45 -0.64
CA ILE A 73 -8.34 -12.59 -1.56
C ILE A 73 -7.83 -12.24 -2.97
N ASP A 74 -8.09 -11.03 -3.46
CA ASP A 74 -7.49 -10.51 -4.71
C ASP A 74 -7.09 -9.04 -4.52
N GLY A 75 -6.15 -8.58 -5.36
CA GLY A 75 -5.60 -7.23 -5.30
C GLY A 75 -4.36 -7.09 -4.41
N GLN A 76 -3.83 -8.19 -3.86
CA GLN A 76 -2.65 -8.20 -2.99
C GLN A 76 -1.43 -7.49 -3.61
N GLN A 77 -1.15 -7.70 -4.91
CA GLN A 77 -0.03 -7.06 -5.60
C GLN A 77 -0.19 -5.53 -5.61
N ARG A 78 -1.41 -5.03 -5.84
CA ARG A 78 -1.74 -3.60 -5.85
C ARG A 78 -1.56 -2.98 -4.47
N ILE A 79 -2.13 -3.61 -3.44
CA ILE A 79 -2.02 -3.13 -2.05
C ILE A 79 -0.56 -3.08 -1.63
N THR A 80 0.20 -4.16 -1.87
CA THR A 80 1.63 -4.21 -1.54
C THR A 80 2.40 -3.10 -2.25
N THR A 81 2.18 -2.92 -3.55
CA THR A 81 2.91 -1.89 -4.33
C THR A 81 2.62 -0.48 -3.84
N VAL A 82 1.36 -0.15 -3.53
CA VAL A 82 1.03 1.18 -2.97
C VAL A 82 1.60 1.34 -1.56
N SER A 83 1.62 0.29 -0.74
CA SER A 83 2.27 0.34 0.57
C SER A 83 3.78 0.60 0.45
N LEU A 84 4.46 0.00 -0.54
CA LEU A 84 5.88 0.27 -0.81
C LEU A 84 6.12 1.71 -1.28
N LEU A 85 5.26 2.24 -2.14
CA LEU A 85 5.32 3.65 -2.58
C LEU A 85 5.13 4.60 -1.40
N LEU A 86 4.11 4.39 -0.57
CA LEU A 86 3.86 5.21 0.61
C LEU A 86 5.02 5.14 1.61
N LEU A 87 5.61 3.96 1.81
CA LEU A 87 6.77 3.79 2.66
C LEU A 87 8.00 4.52 2.09
N ALA A 88 8.20 4.49 0.77
CA ALA A 88 9.29 5.23 0.12
C ALA A 88 9.15 6.75 0.32
N ILE A 89 7.93 7.31 0.18
CA ILE A 89 7.65 8.72 0.49
C ILE A 89 7.97 9.02 1.96
N ALA A 90 7.47 8.20 2.88
CA ALA A 90 7.68 8.39 4.31
C ALA A 90 9.18 8.36 4.68
N ASN A 91 9.94 7.38 4.17
CA ASN A 91 11.35 7.27 4.46
C ASN A 91 12.16 8.44 3.86
N LEU A 92 11.85 8.89 2.65
CA LEU A 92 12.50 10.06 2.04
C LEU A 92 12.29 11.34 2.86
N ILE A 93 11.09 11.54 3.42
CA ILE A 93 10.80 12.67 4.33
C ILE A 93 11.58 12.49 5.63
N LYS A 94 11.57 11.31 6.22
CA LYS A 94 12.28 10.98 7.46
C LYS A 94 13.79 11.19 7.32
N ASP A 95 14.36 10.81 6.18
CA ASP A 95 15.79 10.91 5.89
C ASP A 95 16.21 12.34 5.50
N GLY A 96 15.25 13.27 5.39
CA GLY A 96 15.49 14.67 5.01
C GLY A 96 15.90 14.86 3.56
N LEU A 97 15.67 13.87 2.69
CA LEU A 97 16.02 13.92 1.26
C LEU A 97 14.96 14.63 0.42
N VAL A 98 13.75 14.73 0.94
CA VAL A 98 12.66 15.53 0.38
C VAL A 98 11.97 16.32 1.49
N THR A 99 11.49 17.52 1.17
CA THR A 99 10.78 18.38 2.12
C THR A 99 9.33 18.53 1.65
N PRO A 100 8.34 18.01 2.39
CA PRO A 100 6.94 18.20 2.06
C PRO A 100 6.50 19.63 2.38
N ASN A 101 5.48 20.14 1.68
CA ASN A 101 4.82 21.38 2.02
C ASN A 101 3.94 21.24 3.28
N ASP A 102 3.27 20.07 3.42
CA ASP A 102 2.56 19.73 4.66
C ASP A 102 3.54 19.09 5.66
N PRO A 103 3.88 19.78 6.78
CA PRO A 103 4.82 19.25 7.77
C PRO A 103 4.33 17.96 8.44
N ASN A 104 3.03 17.66 8.35
CA ASN A 104 2.43 16.45 8.92
C ASN A 104 2.38 15.27 7.96
N LEU A 105 2.84 15.44 6.70
CA LEU A 105 2.68 14.41 5.67
C LEU A 105 3.29 13.06 6.07
N TYR A 106 4.45 13.06 6.73
CA TYR A 106 5.06 11.83 7.26
C TYR A 106 4.12 11.11 8.24
N ASP A 107 3.58 11.83 9.20
CA ASP A 107 2.66 11.30 10.20
C ASP A 107 1.35 10.83 9.57
N VAL A 108 0.82 11.59 8.63
CA VAL A 108 -0.39 11.20 7.87
C VAL A 108 -0.18 9.88 7.14
N ILE A 109 0.93 9.72 6.42
CA ILE A 109 1.21 8.50 5.67
C ILE A 109 1.42 7.33 6.61
N THR A 110 2.30 7.47 7.60
CA THR A 110 2.65 6.38 8.49
C THR A 110 1.47 5.95 9.36
N LYS A 111 0.85 6.88 10.07
CA LYS A 111 -0.19 6.57 11.07
C LYS A 111 -1.53 6.17 10.46
N LYS A 112 -1.92 6.75 9.32
CA LYS A 112 -3.21 6.40 8.71
C LYS A 112 -3.18 5.18 7.81
N TYR A 113 -2.06 4.93 7.11
CA TYR A 113 -2.02 3.94 6.03
C TYR A 113 -1.07 2.78 6.24
N LEU A 114 0.02 2.96 6.99
CA LEU A 114 1.08 1.96 7.07
C LEU A 114 1.17 1.23 8.41
N VAL A 115 0.84 1.91 9.51
CA VAL A 115 1.00 1.37 10.86
C VAL A 115 -0.33 1.36 11.59
N ASP A 116 -0.60 0.29 12.31
CA ASP A 116 -1.68 0.22 13.29
C ASP A 116 -1.20 0.86 14.60
N GLU A 117 -1.83 1.98 15.00
CA GLU A 117 -1.46 2.75 16.19
C GLU A 117 -2.05 2.26 17.50
N ILE A 118 -2.82 1.17 17.51
CA ILE A 118 -3.49 0.68 18.74
C ILE A 118 -2.49 0.38 19.86
N ASN A 119 -1.21 0.14 19.54
CA ASN A 119 -0.17 -0.05 20.54
C ASN A 119 1.12 0.71 20.18
N PRO A 120 1.36 1.92 20.76
CA PRO A 120 2.56 2.71 20.49
C PRO A 120 3.89 2.00 20.81
N LYS A 121 3.87 0.98 21.65
CA LYS A 121 5.06 0.19 22.03
C LYS A 121 5.37 -0.95 21.05
N GLN A 122 4.42 -1.32 20.21
CA GLN A 122 4.57 -2.36 19.19
C GLN A 122 4.05 -1.81 17.86
N ARG A 123 4.93 -1.20 17.06
CA ARG A 123 4.59 -0.83 15.69
C ARG A 123 4.11 -2.07 14.95
N LYS A 124 2.80 -2.19 14.75
CA LYS A 124 2.21 -3.23 13.93
C LYS A 124 1.95 -2.64 12.56
N MET A 125 2.67 -3.11 11.56
CA MET A 125 2.39 -2.74 10.18
C MET A 125 1.03 -3.29 9.77
N LYS A 126 0.21 -2.45 9.12
CA LYS A 126 -1.11 -2.85 8.64
C LYS A 126 -1.02 -3.96 7.60
N LEU A 127 -0.10 -3.82 6.63
CA LEU A 127 0.13 -4.87 5.65
C LEU A 127 0.88 -6.05 6.29
N LYS A 128 0.31 -7.23 6.14
CA LYS A 128 0.88 -8.53 6.52
C LYS A 128 1.06 -9.38 5.26
N PRO A 129 2.22 -9.25 4.57
CA PRO A 129 2.54 -10.11 3.45
C PRO A 129 2.61 -11.58 3.86
N ILE A 130 2.65 -12.47 2.89
CA ILE A 130 2.94 -13.88 3.17
C ILE A 130 4.35 -14.03 3.74
N LYS A 131 4.60 -15.14 4.45
CA LYS A 131 5.85 -15.38 5.18
C LYS A 131 7.12 -15.17 4.35
N GLY A 132 7.09 -15.50 3.05
CA GLY A 132 8.24 -15.33 2.16
C GLY A 132 8.63 -13.88 1.89
N ASP A 133 7.66 -12.97 1.95
CA ASP A 133 7.85 -11.53 1.69
C ASP A 133 7.93 -10.70 2.98
N GLN A 134 7.43 -11.25 4.10
CA GLN A 134 7.33 -10.53 5.37
C GLN A 134 8.68 -10.02 5.87
N ASP A 135 9.71 -10.86 5.87
CA ASP A 135 11.06 -10.48 6.33
C ASP A 135 11.62 -9.31 5.50
N ALA A 136 11.47 -9.37 4.18
CA ALA A 136 11.94 -8.29 3.31
C ALA A 136 11.16 -6.98 3.55
N TYR A 137 9.85 -7.07 3.77
CA TYR A 137 9.01 -5.90 4.07
C TYR A 137 9.35 -5.28 5.43
N ASP A 138 9.56 -6.11 6.45
CA ASP A 138 9.90 -5.65 7.79
C ASP A 138 11.25 -4.91 7.82
N ARG A 139 12.24 -5.39 7.06
CA ARG A 139 13.57 -4.77 6.95
C ARG A 139 13.54 -3.37 6.35
N LEU A 140 12.57 -3.04 5.47
CA LEU A 140 12.44 -1.70 4.89
C LEU A 140 12.15 -0.60 5.93
N TRP A 141 11.78 -0.98 7.16
CA TRP A 141 11.53 -0.06 8.27
C TRP A 141 12.78 0.20 9.12
N GLY A 142 13.84 -0.57 8.89
CA GLY A 142 15.11 -0.53 9.61
C GLY A 142 16.25 0.09 8.83
N ASP A 143 17.45 -0.40 9.11
CA ASP A 143 18.69 0.06 8.49
C ASP A 143 18.78 -0.44 7.04
N PRO A 144 19.08 0.43 6.05
CA PRO A 144 19.27 0.02 4.66
C PRO A 144 20.35 -1.06 4.44
N SER A 145 21.34 -1.17 5.33
CA SER A 145 22.36 -2.23 5.25
C SER A 145 21.80 -3.64 5.46
N GLU A 146 20.61 -3.74 6.07
CA GLU A 146 19.92 -5.01 6.33
C GLU A 146 18.90 -5.40 5.25
N TYR A 147 18.76 -4.61 4.20
CA TYR A 147 17.79 -4.85 3.15
C TYR A 147 18.07 -6.16 2.39
N ASN A 148 17.01 -6.92 2.10
CA ASN A 148 17.09 -8.09 1.23
C ASN A 148 16.99 -7.69 -0.23
N PHE A 149 18.10 -7.35 -0.87
CA PHE A 149 18.15 -6.87 -2.26
C PHE A 149 17.71 -7.91 -3.31
N SER A 150 17.64 -9.19 -2.96
CA SER A 150 17.12 -10.23 -3.86
C SER A 150 15.59 -10.27 -3.91
N SER A 151 14.91 -9.68 -2.92
CA SER A 151 13.45 -9.64 -2.85
C SER A 151 12.85 -8.60 -3.80
N ARG A 152 11.75 -8.97 -4.48
CA ARG A 152 10.93 -8.04 -5.26
C ARG A 152 10.37 -6.89 -4.43
N ILE A 153 10.05 -7.15 -3.17
CA ILE A 153 9.63 -6.14 -2.19
C ILE A 153 10.68 -5.01 -2.13
N THR A 154 11.93 -5.38 -1.86
CA THR A 154 13.03 -4.42 -1.75
C THR A 154 13.34 -3.72 -3.07
N GLN A 155 13.38 -4.48 -4.18
CA GLN A 155 13.66 -3.92 -5.51
C GLN A 155 12.65 -2.86 -5.90
N ASN A 156 11.35 -3.13 -5.71
CA ASN A 156 10.29 -2.19 -6.06
C ASN A 156 10.19 -1.01 -5.08
N TYR A 157 10.48 -1.21 -3.79
CA TYR A 157 10.64 -0.11 -2.85
C TYR A 157 11.77 0.83 -3.29
N LEU A 158 12.95 0.31 -3.61
CA LEU A 158 14.09 1.09 -4.06
C LEU A 158 13.82 1.79 -5.40
N PHE A 159 13.07 1.16 -6.30
CA PHE A 159 12.60 1.82 -7.52
C PHE A 159 11.84 3.12 -7.17
N PHE A 160 10.85 3.06 -6.28
CA PHE A 160 10.09 4.25 -5.86
C PHE A 160 10.96 5.27 -5.13
N TYR A 161 11.78 4.80 -4.19
CA TYR A 161 12.69 5.66 -3.43
C TYR A 161 13.62 6.48 -4.34
N ASN A 162 14.18 5.86 -5.38
CA ASN A 162 15.05 6.54 -6.34
C ASN A 162 14.26 7.38 -7.35
N GLN A 163 13.07 6.91 -7.80
CA GLN A 163 12.28 7.61 -8.81
C GLN A 163 11.71 8.93 -8.28
N ILE A 164 11.24 8.95 -7.02
CA ILE A 164 10.71 10.17 -6.39
C ILE A 164 11.75 11.29 -6.36
N GLN A 165 13.02 10.97 -6.12
CA GLN A 165 14.10 11.96 -6.07
C GLN A 165 14.48 12.54 -7.44
N ARG A 166 14.06 11.90 -8.54
CA ARG A 166 14.42 12.30 -9.91
C ARG A 166 13.31 13.05 -10.63
N GLU A 167 12.12 13.02 -10.09
CA GLU A 167 10.93 13.56 -10.75
C GLU A 167 10.67 15.00 -10.32
N ASP A 168 10.16 15.81 -11.24
CA ASP A 168 9.76 17.22 -11.04
C ASP A 168 8.41 17.39 -10.33
N ILE A 169 7.96 16.39 -9.58
CA ILE A 169 6.70 16.44 -8.83
C ILE A 169 6.98 16.29 -7.34
N SER A 170 6.40 17.17 -6.54
CA SER A 170 6.60 17.13 -5.10
C SER A 170 5.97 15.89 -4.47
N VAL A 171 6.47 15.49 -3.30
CA VAL A 171 5.87 14.38 -2.54
C VAL A 171 4.42 14.65 -2.14
N ASP A 172 4.04 15.91 -1.91
CA ASP A 172 2.65 16.31 -1.66
C ASP A 172 1.76 16.07 -2.88
N GLN A 173 2.25 16.43 -4.07
CA GLN A 173 1.54 16.17 -5.32
C GLN A 173 1.43 14.67 -5.60
N LEU A 174 2.51 13.92 -5.39
CA LEU A 174 2.50 12.47 -5.55
C LEU A 174 1.52 11.80 -4.58
N PHE A 175 1.51 12.22 -3.32
CA PHE A 175 0.56 11.73 -2.34
C PHE A 175 -0.89 12.10 -2.71
N THR A 176 -1.13 13.33 -3.18
CA THR A 176 -2.43 13.74 -3.72
C THR A 176 -2.88 12.84 -4.87
N ALA A 177 -1.94 12.39 -5.74
CA ALA A 177 -2.28 11.43 -6.80
C ALA A 177 -2.66 10.05 -6.23
N VAL A 178 -2.00 9.58 -5.18
CA VAL A 178 -2.37 8.34 -4.49
C VAL A 178 -3.77 8.45 -3.87
N GLU A 179 -4.13 9.61 -3.32
CA GLU A 179 -5.48 9.85 -2.78
C GLU A 179 -6.58 9.84 -3.86
N LYS A 180 -6.21 9.98 -5.14
CA LYS A 180 -7.14 9.90 -6.28
C LYS A 180 -7.26 8.48 -6.86
N LEU A 181 -6.53 7.48 -6.32
CA LEU A 181 -6.69 6.09 -6.74
C LEU A 181 -8.05 5.54 -6.32
N GLN A 182 -8.81 5.06 -7.31
CA GLN A 182 -10.14 4.49 -7.13
C GLN A 182 -10.10 2.98 -7.36
N ILE A 183 -10.78 2.24 -6.49
CA ILE A 183 -10.91 0.78 -6.57
C ILE A 183 -12.38 0.37 -6.62
N ILE A 184 -12.64 -0.83 -7.10
CA ILE A 184 -13.85 -1.58 -6.78
C ILE A 184 -13.52 -2.47 -5.59
N ASP A 185 -14.08 -2.12 -4.45
CA ASP A 185 -13.95 -2.90 -3.22
C ASP A 185 -15.08 -3.92 -3.15
N ILE A 186 -14.71 -5.19 -3.11
CA ILE A 186 -15.62 -6.34 -3.03
C ILE A 186 -15.39 -7.03 -1.70
N THR A 187 -16.36 -6.91 -0.80
CA THR A 187 -16.32 -7.60 0.48
C THR A 187 -17.12 -8.88 0.41
N LEU A 188 -16.51 -10.01 0.73
CA LEU A 188 -17.13 -11.31 0.87
C LEU A 188 -17.59 -11.49 2.32
N THR A 189 -18.77 -12.10 2.49
CA THR A 189 -19.36 -12.34 3.80
C THR A 189 -19.65 -13.83 3.96
N PRO A 190 -18.74 -14.62 4.58
CA PRO A 190 -19.03 -16.02 4.90
C PRO A 190 -20.21 -16.13 5.87
N PRO A 191 -21.05 -17.21 5.80
CA PRO A 191 -20.88 -18.38 4.92
C PRO A 191 -21.49 -18.22 3.53
N ASP A 192 -22.15 -17.10 3.22
CA ASP A 192 -22.89 -16.92 1.97
C ASP A 192 -21.97 -16.80 0.75
N ASP A 193 -20.73 -16.30 0.95
CA ASP A 193 -19.70 -16.20 -0.07
C ASP A 193 -18.54 -17.14 0.26
N ASP A 194 -18.16 -18.03 -0.68
CA ASP A 194 -16.99 -18.89 -0.52
C ASP A 194 -15.74 -18.22 -1.11
N PRO A 195 -14.75 -17.85 -0.27
CA PRO A 195 -13.53 -17.20 -0.72
C PRO A 195 -12.65 -18.05 -1.65
N GLN A 196 -12.92 -19.37 -1.74
CA GLN A 196 -12.17 -20.28 -2.62
C GLN A 196 -12.75 -20.34 -4.04
N LEU A 197 -13.93 -19.78 -4.25
CA LEU A 197 -14.60 -19.76 -5.55
C LEU A 197 -14.48 -18.43 -6.30
N VAL A 198 -13.70 -17.48 -5.80
CA VAL A 198 -13.50 -16.13 -6.37
C VAL A 198 -12.14 -15.98 -7.06
#